data_0a02f7a8d25bf0c519160f6e0bf7e4bf
#
_entry.id   0a02f7a8d25bf0c519160f6e0bf7e4bf
#
_cell.length_a   1.000
_cell.length_b   1.000
_cell.length_c   1.000
_cell.angle_alpha   90.00
_cell.angle_beta   90.00
_cell.angle_gamma   90.00
#
_symmetry.space_group_name_H-M   'P 1'
#
loop_
_entity.id
_entity.type
_entity.pdbx_description
1 polymer ?
#
loop_
_entity_poly.entity_id
_entity_poly.type
_entity_poly.pdbx_seq_one_letter_code
_entity_poly.pdbx_strand_id
1 'polypeptide(L)'
;MVSKIASLKPAKPATPIKPATPTKRRARNDQAKLERRAHLLETARSLWSDGTFSSITMNQVASQANLAKGTTYLYFQSKEELLLALLGQELEQWFDHLDGELEQALTHTPRSLAHLIAESLQARQELIRLLSIQGGILEQNVSEIAARNFKAQLASRAARTAFCSNTHSGCANTRASSCSRSSTPC
;
A
#
# COMPACT_ATOMS: atom_id res chain seq x y z
N MET A 1 9.09 -44.18 60.22
CA MET A 1 8.79 -42.91 59.56
C MET A 1 8.62 -43.19 58.08
N VAL A 2 7.40 -43.25 57.58
CA VAL A 2 7.10 -43.63 56.20
C VAL A 2 6.59 -42.37 55.49
N SER A 3 7.39 -41.85 54.53
CA SER A 3 7.10 -40.66 53.72
C SER A 3 5.96 -40.90 52.73
N LYS A 4 4.94 -40.08 52.83
CA LYS A 4 3.75 -40.04 51.98
C LYS A 4 4.09 -39.38 50.64
N ILE A 5 4.23 -40.17 49.60
CA ILE A 5 4.40 -39.65 48.24
C ILE A 5 3.06 -39.18 47.71
N ALA A 6 2.88 -37.88 47.53
CA ALA A 6 1.70 -37.27 46.95
C ALA A 6 1.65 -37.58 45.44
N SER A 7 0.60 -38.28 45.02
CA SER A 7 0.29 -38.58 43.62
C SER A 7 -0.09 -37.30 42.85
N LEU A 8 0.77 -36.84 41.95
CA LEU A 8 0.43 -35.76 40.98
C LEU A 8 -0.52 -36.35 39.93
N LYS A 9 -1.72 -35.78 39.85
CA LYS A 9 -2.67 -36.00 38.76
C LYS A 9 -2.09 -35.53 37.45
N PRO A 10 -2.14 -36.30 36.33
CA PRO A 10 -1.69 -35.84 35.04
C PRO A 10 -2.60 -34.71 34.53
N ALA A 11 -1.96 -33.63 34.03
CA ALA A 11 -2.63 -32.50 33.41
C ALA A 11 -3.38 -32.93 32.12
N LYS A 12 -4.64 -32.50 32.00
CA LYS A 12 -5.45 -32.70 30.79
C LYS A 12 -4.74 -32.13 29.59
N PRO A 13 -4.68 -32.85 28.42
CA PRO A 13 -4.11 -32.27 27.20
C PRO A 13 -4.93 -31.07 26.74
N ALA A 14 -4.23 -29.98 26.43
CA ALA A 14 -4.82 -28.74 25.89
C ALA A 14 -5.51 -29.06 24.55
N THR A 15 -6.80 -28.80 24.47
CA THR A 15 -7.58 -28.91 23.23
C THR A 15 -7.04 -27.90 22.21
N PRO A 16 -6.75 -28.26 20.94
CA PRO A 16 -6.31 -27.32 19.92
C PRO A 16 -7.40 -26.30 19.68
N ILE A 17 -7.03 -25.02 19.85
CA ILE A 17 -7.89 -23.86 19.57
C ILE A 17 -8.09 -23.82 18.06
N LYS A 18 -9.26 -24.25 17.56
CA LYS A 18 -9.67 -24.03 16.17
C LYS A 18 -9.72 -22.54 15.90
N PRO A 19 -9.11 -22.05 14.79
CA PRO A 19 -9.27 -20.65 14.39
C PRO A 19 -10.75 -20.38 14.16
N ALA A 20 -11.30 -19.41 14.90
CA ALA A 20 -12.72 -19.05 14.80
C ALA A 20 -12.97 -18.42 13.42
N THR A 21 -13.76 -19.11 12.59
CA THR A 21 -14.29 -18.54 11.34
C THR A 21 -15.09 -17.28 11.67
N PRO A 22 -14.84 -16.16 11.01
CA PRO A 22 -15.58 -14.92 11.29
C PRO A 22 -17.07 -15.13 11.04
N THR A 23 -17.89 -14.79 12.03
CA THR A 23 -19.34 -14.88 11.90
C THR A 23 -19.80 -13.87 10.83
N LYS A 24 -20.87 -14.19 10.03
CA LYS A 24 -21.44 -13.32 8.97
C LYS A 24 -21.67 -11.87 9.43
N ARG A 25 -22.00 -11.65 10.71
CA ARG A 25 -22.19 -10.32 11.30
C ARG A 25 -20.87 -9.54 11.43
N ARG A 26 -19.78 -10.21 11.82
CA ARG A 26 -18.45 -9.59 11.93
C ARG A 26 -17.92 -9.19 10.53
N ALA A 27 -18.02 -10.09 9.55
CA ALA A 27 -17.63 -9.81 8.18
C ALA A 27 -18.39 -8.61 7.57
N ARG A 28 -19.72 -8.52 7.82
CA ARG A 28 -20.51 -7.37 7.36
C ARG A 28 -20.10 -6.06 8.04
N ASN A 29 -19.74 -6.10 9.32
CA ASN A 29 -19.29 -4.93 10.06
C ASN A 29 -17.91 -4.46 9.58
N ASP A 30 -17.00 -5.40 9.30
CA ASP A 30 -15.68 -5.11 8.76
C ASP A 30 -15.79 -4.52 7.34
N GLN A 31 -16.66 -5.06 6.49
CA GLN A 31 -16.96 -4.53 5.17
C GLN A 31 -17.50 -3.09 5.23
N ALA A 32 -18.49 -2.82 6.07
CA ALA A 32 -19.04 -1.47 6.26
C ALA A 32 -17.98 -0.48 6.78
N LYS A 33 -17.00 -0.96 7.56
CA LYS A 33 -15.88 -0.14 8.03
C LYS A 33 -14.93 0.22 6.87
N LEU A 34 -14.62 -0.72 6.00
CA LEU A 34 -13.80 -0.48 4.81
C LEU A 34 -14.46 0.51 3.85
N GLU A 35 -15.75 0.35 3.61
CA GLU A 35 -16.54 1.25 2.74
C GLU A 35 -16.54 2.70 3.27
N ARG A 36 -16.75 2.89 4.58
CA ARG A 36 -16.68 4.22 5.18
C ARG A 36 -15.28 4.83 5.09
N ARG A 37 -14.24 4.02 5.30
CA ARG A 37 -12.86 4.48 5.14
C ARG A 37 -12.58 4.91 3.69
N ALA A 38 -13.02 4.13 2.72
CA ALA A 38 -12.89 4.47 1.30
C ALA A 38 -13.65 5.75 0.95
N HIS A 39 -14.86 5.93 1.45
CA HIS A 39 -15.65 7.14 1.26
C HIS A 39 -14.99 8.40 1.83
N LEU A 40 -14.34 8.30 3.00
CA LEU A 40 -13.56 9.40 3.56
C LEU A 40 -12.34 9.75 2.71
N LEU A 41 -11.65 8.76 2.14
CA LEU A 41 -10.52 8.98 1.24
C LEU A 41 -10.95 9.63 -0.07
N GLU A 42 -12.10 9.23 -0.64
CA GLU A 42 -12.64 9.84 -1.85
C GLU A 42 -13.06 11.28 -1.62
N THR A 43 -13.69 11.57 -0.47
CA THR A 43 -13.99 12.94 -0.05
C THR A 43 -12.73 13.78 0.12
N ALA A 44 -11.67 13.20 0.72
CA ALA A 44 -10.39 13.89 0.86
C ALA A 44 -9.72 14.15 -0.50
N ARG A 45 -9.84 13.22 -1.46
CA ARG A 45 -9.36 13.38 -2.83
C ARG A 45 -10.03 14.57 -3.52
N SER A 46 -11.35 14.65 -3.46
CA SER A 46 -12.10 15.79 -4.02
C SER A 46 -11.66 17.12 -3.41
N LEU A 47 -11.56 17.20 -2.08
CA LEU A 47 -11.08 18.40 -1.40
C LEU A 47 -9.63 18.75 -1.74
N TRP A 48 -8.79 17.75 -1.99
CA TRP A 48 -7.39 17.94 -2.37
C TRP A 48 -7.25 18.44 -3.81
N SER A 49 -8.08 17.96 -4.72
CA SER A 49 -8.11 18.41 -6.11
C SER A 49 -8.36 19.92 -6.21
N ASP A 50 -9.33 20.42 -5.43
CA ASP A 50 -9.75 21.82 -5.48
C ASP A 50 -9.03 22.75 -4.51
N GLY A 51 -8.25 22.18 -3.56
CA GLY A 51 -7.70 22.92 -2.43
C GLY A 51 -6.20 22.76 -2.22
N THR A 52 -5.77 23.27 -1.08
CA THR A 52 -4.40 23.18 -0.56
C THR A 52 -4.40 22.45 0.79
N PHE A 53 -3.21 22.04 1.27
CA PHE A 53 -3.09 21.43 2.60
C PHE A 53 -3.72 22.31 3.70
N SER A 54 -3.53 23.62 3.64
CA SER A 54 -4.05 24.55 4.66
C SER A 54 -5.56 24.70 4.63
N SER A 55 -6.19 24.57 3.46
CA SER A 55 -7.64 24.70 3.33
C SER A 55 -8.41 23.47 3.79
N ILE A 56 -7.78 22.28 3.82
CA ILE A 56 -8.44 21.04 4.21
C ILE A 56 -8.46 20.91 5.73
N THR A 57 -9.66 20.65 6.28
CA THR A 57 -9.88 20.38 7.69
C THR A 57 -10.71 19.11 7.89
N MET A 58 -10.53 18.43 9.04
CA MET A 58 -11.33 17.24 9.37
C MET A 58 -12.84 17.54 9.46
N ASN A 59 -13.21 18.79 9.78
CA ASN A 59 -14.62 19.21 9.79
C ASN A 59 -15.22 19.27 8.37
N GLN A 60 -14.48 19.81 7.40
CA GLN A 60 -14.91 19.83 6.00
C GLN A 60 -15.04 18.41 5.45
N VAL A 61 -14.06 17.54 5.72
CA VAL A 61 -14.11 16.14 5.32
C VAL A 61 -15.34 15.44 5.90
N ALA A 62 -15.61 15.61 7.20
CA ALA A 62 -16.79 15.04 7.86
C ALA A 62 -18.11 15.56 7.25
N SER A 63 -18.20 16.88 7.06
CA SER A 63 -19.38 17.53 6.47
C SER A 63 -19.64 17.04 5.05
N GLN A 64 -18.62 17.02 4.20
CA GLN A 64 -18.76 16.59 2.79
C GLN A 64 -19.01 15.08 2.66
N ALA A 65 -18.45 14.26 3.56
CA ALA A 65 -18.74 12.84 3.64
C ALA A 65 -20.11 12.53 4.28
N ASN A 66 -20.84 13.53 4.72
CA ASN A 66 -22.10 13.38 5.46
C ASN A 66 -21.97 12.45 6.69
N LEU A 67 -20.87 12.62 7.45
CA LEU A 67 -20.56 11.87 8.64
C LEU A 67 -20.42 12.80 9.85
N ALA A 68 -20.74 12.29 11.04
CA ALA A 68 -20.43 13.01 12.27
C ALA A 68 -18.90 13.14 12.44
N LYS A 69 -18.40 14.31 12.91
CA LYS A 69 -16.98 14.57 13.16
C LYS A 69 -16.32 13.45 13.97
N GLY A 70 -16.97 12.98 15.05
CA GLY A 70 -16.46 11.88 15.87
C GLY A 70 -16.27 10.57 15.09
N THR A 71 -17.13 10.31 14.09
CA THR A 71 -16.99 9.13 13.23
C THR A 71 -15.73 9.22 12.37
N THR A 72 -15.40 10.38 11.83
CA THR A 72 -14.21 10.59 11.01
C THR A 72 -12.93 10.31 11.80
N TYR A 73 -12.88 10.74 13.06
CA TYR A 73 -11.74 10.49 13.96
C TYR A 73 -11.57 9.02 14.38
N LEU A 74 -12.59 8.18 14.20
CA LEU A 74 -12.45 6.72 14.39
C LEU A 74 -11.61 6.05 13.29
N TYR A 75 -11.49 6.71 12.12
CA TYR A 75 -10.76 6.19 10.96
C TYR A 75 -9.39 6.86 10.76
N PHE A 76 -9.32 8.16 11.03
CA PHE A 76 -8.10 8.96 10.87
C PHE A 76 -7.97 9.94 12.03
N GLN A 77 -6.88 9.84 12.76
CA GLN A 77 -6.68 10.66 13.98
C GLN A 77 -6.35 12.12 13.66
N SER A 78 -5.83 12.39 12.45
CA SER A 78 -5.50 13.74 11.97
C SER A 78 -5.74 13.87 10.48
N LYS A 79 -5.74 15.11 9.96
CA LYS A 79 -5.81 15.35 8.51
C LYS A 79 -4.55 14.87 7.80
N GLU A 80 -3.42 14.92 8.49
CA GLU A 80 -2.14 14.43 8.00
C GLU A 80 -2.18 12.92 7.80
N GLU A 81 -2.76 12.17 8.73
CA GLU A 81 -2.97 10.72 8.61
C GLU A 81 -3.91 10.39 7.45
N LEU A 82 -4.99 11.16 7.28
CA LEU A 82 -5.92 11.02 6.16
C LEU A 82 -5.22 11.28 4.81
N LEU A 83 -4.44 12.38 4.70
CA LEU A 83 -3.72 12.71 3.48
C LEU A 83 -2.54 11.76 3.20
N LEU A 84 -1.89 11.23 4.24
CA LEU A 84 -0.88 10.18 4.08
C LEU A 84 -1.52 8.89 3.53
N ALA A 85 -2.70 8.53 3.99
CA ALA A 85 -3.45 7.40 3.46
C ALA A 85 -3.92 7.64 2.01
N LEU A 86 -4.31 8.87 1.66
CA LEU A 86 -4.62 9.27 0.29
C LEU A 86 -3.37 9.15 -0.59
N LEU A 87 -2.22 9.65 -0.14
CA LEU A 87 -0.94 9.49 -0.86
C LEU A 87 -0.62 8.01 -1.12
N GLY A 88 -0.83 7.14 -0.13
CA GLY A 88 -0.66 5.69 -0.30
C GLY A 88 -1.53 5.13 -1.41
N GLN A 89 -2.79 5.56 -1.49
CA GLN A 89 -3.74 5.13 -2.52
C GLN A 89 -3.35 5.66 -3.92
N GLU A 90 -2.92 6.92 -4.03
CA GLU A 90 -2.42 7.49 -5.29
C GLU A 90 -1.16 6.77 -5.80
N LEU A 91 -0.25 6.43 -4.88
CA LEU A 91 0.95 5.66 -5.21
C LEU A 91 0.63 4.24 -5.69
N GLU A 92 -0.32 3.54 -5.06
CA GLU A 92 -0.76 2.22 -5.53
C GLU A 92 -1.30 2.29 -6.96
N GLN A 93 -2.17 3.26 -7.26
CA GLN A 93 -2.71 3.46 -8.60
C GLN A 93 -1.62 3.82 -9.63
N TRP A 94 -0.62 4.59 -9.22
CA TRP A 94 0.51 4.92 -10.07
C TRP A 94 1.38 3.69 -10.37
N PHE A 95 1.66 2.88 -9.36
CA PHE A 95 2.39 1.63 -9.55
C PHE A 95 1.62 0.62 -10.40
N ASP A 96 0.29 0.52 -10.25
CA ASP A 96 -0.54 -0.35 -11.10
C ASP A 96 -0.48 0.09 -12.57
N HIS A 97 -0.47 1.40 -12.82
CA HIS A 97 -0.27 1.94 -14.16
C HIS A 97 1.13 1.60 -14.70
N LEU A 98 2.18 1.80 -13.90
CA LEU A 98 3.55 1.44 -14.30
C LEU A 98 3.68 -0.05 -14.61
N ASP A 99 3.11 -0.94 -13.79
CA ASP A 99 3.16 -2.37 -14.02
C ASP A 99 2.48 -2.72 -15.34
N GLY A 100 1.33 -2.12 -15.65
CA GLY A 100 0.63 -2.32 -16.91
C GLY A 100 1.43 -1.87 -18.15
N GLU A 101 2.13 -0.73 -18.06
CA GLU A 101 3.01 -0.26 -19.13
C GLU A 101 4.26 -1.12 -19.29
N LEU A 102 4.82 -1.60 -18.17
CA LEU A 102 5.98 -2.49 -18.18
C LEU A 102 5.66 -3.86 -18.77
N GLU A 103 4.45 -4.36 -18.61
CA GLU A 103 4.00 -5.64 -19.18
C GLU A 103 3.81 -5.56 -20.69
N GLN A 104 3.48 -4.40 -21.25
CA GLN A 104 3.23 -4.22 -22.69
C GLN A 104 4.51 -4.18 -23.52
N ALA A 105 5.64 -3.79 -22.94
CA ALA A 105 6.89 -3.66 -23.67
C ALA A 105 7.75 -4.93 -23.55
N LEU A 106 8.23 -5.44 -24.67
CA LEU A 106 9.07 -6.66 -24.72
C LEU A 106 10.46 -6.45 -24.10
N THR A 107 10.97 -5.23 -24.09
CA THR A 107 12.29 -4.89 -23.53
C THR A 107 12.31 -3.46 -23.04
N HIS A 108 12.95 -3.22 -21.91
CA HIS A 108 13.16 -1.89 -21.35
C HIS A 108 14.63 -1.55 -21.27
N THR A 109 14.99 -0.40 -21.82
CA THR A 109 16.29 0.22 -21.57
C THR A 109 16.18 1.14 -20.33
N PRO A 110 17.27 1.43 -19.61
CA PRO A 110 17.25 2.39 -18.51
C PRO A 110 16.67 3.76 -18.92
N ARG A 111 16.92 4.18 -20.16
CA ARG A 111 16.42 5.45 -20.72
C ARG A 111 14.92 5.40 -20.95
N SER A 112 14.39 4.33 -21.55
CA SER A 112 12.94 4.20 -21.77
C SER A 112 12.17 4.08 -20.46
N LEU A 113 12.73 3.39 -19.47
CA LEU A 113 12.14 3.30 -18.13
C LEU A 113 12.11 4.66 -17.44
N ALA A 114 13.20 5.43 -17.49
CA ALA A 114 13.25 6.77 -16.91
C ALA A 114 12.21 7.70 -17.57
N HIS A 115 12.03 7.59 -18.90
CA HIS A 115 11.04 8.38 -19.64
C HIS A 115 9.62 7.99 -19.24
N LEU A 116 9.31 6.71 -19.18
CA LEU A 116 8.02 6.21 -18.73
C LEU A 116 7.66 6.73 -17.32
N ILE A 117 8.60 6.64 -16.37
CA ILE A 117 8.40 7.14 -15.00
C ILE A 117 8.13 8.64 -15.02
N ALA A 118 8.92 9.42 -15.77
CA ALA A 118 8.77 10.87 -15.83
C ALA A 118 7.41 11.28 -16.43
N GLU A 119 7.01 10.69 -17.54
CA GLU A 119 5.73 10.97 -18.21
C GLU A 119 4.54 10.58 -17.34
N SER A 120 4.59 9.38 -16.73
CA SER A 120 3.51 8.89 -15.88
C SER A 120 3.30 9.74 -14.63
N LEU A 121 4.37 10.35 -14.09
CA LEU A 121 4.28 11.29 -12.98
C LEU A 121 3.76 12.65 -13.42
N GLN A 122 4.20 13.17 -14.58
CA GLN A 122 3.71 14.48 -15.11
C GLN A 122 2.19 14.49 -15.29
N ALA A 123 1.59 13.37 -15.66
CA ALA A 123 0.15 13.24 -15.79
C ALA A 123 -0.61 13.22 -14.44
N ARG A 124 0.09 13.15 -13.28
CA ARG A 124 -0.49 12.97 -11.94
C ARG A 124 -0.13 14.11 -11.00
N GLN A 125 -0.62 15.31 -11.31
CA GLN A 125 -0.28 16.52 -10.54
C GLN A 125 -0.68 16.43 -9.07
N GLU A 126 -1.83 15.83 -8.73
CA GLU A 126 -2.29 15.62 -7.37
C GLU A 126 -1.32 14.75 -6.57
N LEU A 127 -0.80 13.69 -7.18
CA LEU A 127 0.22 12.83 -6.57
C LEU A 127 1.51 13.62 -6.29
N ILE A 128 2.00 14.39 -7.26
CA ILE A 128 3.22 15.22 -7.09
C ILE A 128 3.03 16.23 -5.96
N ARG A 129 1.86 16.87 -5.87
CA ARG A 129 1.52 17.81 -4.79
C ARG A 129 1.53 17.11 -3.41
N LEU A 130 0.97 15.89 -3.30
CA LEU A 130 1.00 15.11 -2.06
C LEU A 130 2.44 14.71 -1.69
N LEU A 131 3.25 14.28 -2.66
CA LEU A 131 4.66 13.96 -2.45
C LEU A 131 5.46 15.17 -1.97
N SER A 132 5.18 16.37 -2.47
CA SER A 132 5.90 17.59 -2.08
C SER A 132 5.69 17.98 -0.61
N ILE A 133 4.56 17.61 -0.01
CA ILE A 133 4.26 17.90 1.40
C ILE A 133 4.55 16.74 2.35
N GLN A 134 4.85 15.54 1.83
CA GLN A 134 4.99 14.32 2.61
C GLN A 134 6.06 14.45 3.69
N GLY A 135 7.29 14.79 3.34
CA GLY A 135 8.42 14.78 4.29
C GLY A 135 8.40 15.92 5.30
N GLY A 136 7.81 17.07 4.94
CA GLY A 136 7.82 18.25 5.81
C GLY A 136 6.59 18.40 6.70
N ILE A 137 5.44 17.92 6.26
CA ILE A 137 4.15 18.21 6.91
C ILE A 137 3.44 16.92 7.34
N LEU A 138 3.34 15.94 6.46
CA LEU A 138 2.55 14.74 6.77
C LEU A 138 3.24 13.87 7.84
N GLU A 139 4.56 13.70 7.79
CA GLU A 139 5.27 12.85 8.73
C GLU A 139 5.35 13.41 10.16
N GLN A 140 5.22 14.71 10.33
CA GLN A 140 5.36 15.35 11.65
C GLN A 140 4.15 15.15 12.58
N ASN A 141 2.94 14.96 12.00
CA ASN A 141 1.69 14.90 12.74
C ASN A 141 0.91 13.59 12.54
N VAL A 142 1.60 12.52 12.15
CA VAL A 142 1.01 11.18 12.06
C VAL A 142 1.55 10.29 13.17
N SER A 143 0.75 9.29 13.56
CA SER A 143 1.22 8.28 14.50
C SER A 143 2.39 7.49 13.89
N GLU A 144 3.36 7.09 14.75
CA GLU A 144 4.50 6.28 14.31
C GLU A 144 4.05 4.99 13.60
N ILE A 145 2.95 4.41 14.06
CA ILE A 145 2.36 3.22 13.45
C ILE A 145 1.88 3.50 12.02
N ALA A 146 1.19 4.63 11.78
CA ALA A 146 0.71 5.00 10.46
C ALA A 146 1.88 5.30 9.50
N ALA A 147 2.89 6.04 9.95
CA ALA A 147 4.08 6.33 9.15
C ALA A 147 4.87 5.04 8.81
N ARG A 148 5.03 4.14 9.77
CA ARG A 148 5.73 2.86 9.57
C ARG A 148 4.97 1.95 8.60
N ASN A 149 3.65 1.86 8.72
CA ASN A 149 2.81 1.08 7.82
C ASN A 149 2.86 1.64 6.40
N PHE A 150 2.79 2.95 6.22
CA PHE A 150 2.93 3.60 4.92
C PHE A 150 4.29 3.26 4.26
N LYS A 151 5.39 3.42 5.00
CA LYS A 151 6.75 3.10 4.48
C LYS A 151 6.90 1.63 4.11
N ALA A 152 6.36 0.72 4.92
CA ALA A 152 6.39 -0.72 4.66
C ALA A 152 5.57 -1.09 3.40
N GLN A 153 4.38 -0.52 3.23
CA GLN A 153 3.55 -0.72 2.04
C GLN A 153 4.26 -0.19 0.78
N LEU A 154 4.78 1.02 0.85
CA LEU A 154 5.52 1.64 -0.27
C LEU A 154 6.74 0.80 -0.67
N ALA A 155 7.56 0.38 0.29
CA ALA A 155 8.73 -0.46 0.03
C ALA A 155 8.35 -1.81 -0.60
N SER A 156 7.31 -2.47 -0.09
CA SER A 156 6.79 -3.72 -0.63
C SER A 156 6.27 -3.55 -2.06
N ARG A 157 5.57 -2.45 -2.33
CA ARG A 157 5.00 -2.16 -3.65
C ARG A 157 6.10 -1.86 -4.68
N ALA A 158 7.04 -0.99 -4.32
CA ALA A 158 8.18 -0.66 -5.18
C ALA A 158 9.04 -1.89 -5.50
N ALA A 159 9.25 -2.79 -4.53
CA ALA A 159 9.99 -4.04 -4.76
C ALA A 159 9.28 -4.96 -5.76
N ARG A 160 7.94 -5.05 -5.75
CA ARG A 160 7.16 -5.83 -6.71
C ARG A 160 7.32 -5.28 -8.13
N THR A 161 7.15 -3.99 -8.33
CA THR A 161 7.32 -3.32 -9.64
C THR A 161 8.75 -3.47 -10.16
N ALA A 162 9.76 -3.32 -9.30
CA ALA A 162 11.17 -3.54 -9.68
C ALA A 162 11.44 -5.00 -10.09
N PHE A 163 10.78 -5.97 -9.48
CA PHE A 163 10.90 -7.38 -9.87
C PHE A 163 10.28 -7.62 -11.25
N CYS A 164 9.10 -7.07 -11.55
CA CYS A 164 8.46 -7.16 -12.87
C CYS A 164 9.37 -6.57 -13.96
N SER A 165 9.96 -5.41 -13.75
CA SER A 165 10.89 -4.80 -14.72
C SER A 165 12.14 -5.64 -14.98
N ASN A 166 12.63 -6.37 -13.98
CA ASN A 166 13.86 -7.17 -14.08
C ASN A 166 13.63 -8.52 -14.79
N THR A 167 12.45 -9.12 -14.68
CA THR A 167 12.12 -10.38 -15.36
C THR A 167 12.03 -10.20 -16.87
N HIS A 168 11.57 -9.06 -17.36
CA HIS A 168 11.52 -8.74 -18.79
C HIS A 168 12.89 -8.34 -19.36
N SER A 169 13.77 -7.75 -18.56
CA SER A 169 15.15 -7.43 -18.98
C SER A 169 16.07 -8.65 -19.02
N GLY A 170 15.82 -9.65 -18.18
CA GLY A 170 16.65 -10.86 -18.08
C GLY A 170 16.54 -11.83 -19.28
N CYS A 171 15.38 -11.88 -19.94
CA CYS A 171 15.20 -12.73 -21.12
C CYS A 171 15.91 -12.24 -22.39
N ALA A 172 16.21 -10.94 -22.48
CA ALA A 172 16.93 -10.38 -23.63
C ALA A 172 18.43 -10.72 -23.62
N ASN A 173 19.02 -10.89 -22.42
CA ASN A 173 20.45 -11.12 -22.28
C ASN A 173 20.86 -12.60 -22.43
N THR A 174 19.91 -13.53 -22.23
CA THR A 174 20.16 -14.98 -22.42
C THR A 174 20.05 -15.45 -23.87
N ARG A 175 19.38 -14.70 -24.75
CA ARG A 175 19.28 -15.05 -26.19
C ARG A 175 20.47 -14.58 -27.02
N ALA A 176 21.26 -13.60 -26.57
CA ALA A 176 22.41 -13.10 -27.29
C ALA A 176 23.68 -13.94 -27.10
N SER A 177 23.74 -14.77 -26.04
CA SER A 177 24.92 -15.57 -25.73
C SER A 177 24.90 -17.03 -26.25
N SER A 178 23.80 -17.49 -26.82
CA SER A 178 23.68 -18.88 -27.30
C SER A 178 23.72 -19.03 -28.82
N CYS A 179 23.95 -17.96 -29.62
CA CYS A 179 23.96 -18.02 -31.08
C CYS A 179 25.36 -17.90 -31.72
N SER A 180 26.45 -18.16 -30.97
CA SER A 180 27.79 -18.20 -31.55
C SER A 180 28.57 -19.40 -31.09
N ARG A 181 28.20 -20.58 -31.56
CA ARG A 181 29.13 -21.72 -31.76
C ARG A 181 28.42 -22.90 -32.45
N SER A 182 28.49 -22.96 -33.77
CA SER A 182 28.73 -24.19 -34.54
C SER A 182 28.86 -23.82 -36.00
N SER A 183 30.04 -23.44 -36.40
CA SER A 183 30.47 -23.57 -37.80
C SER A 183 31.76 -24.35 -37.76
N THR A 184 31.69 -25.63 -37.98
CA THR A 184 32.84 -26.47 -38.36
C THR A 184 32.52 -27.01 -39.76
N PRO A 185 33.42 -26.78 -40.72
CA PRO A 185 33.22 -27.34 -42.04
C PRO A 185 33.86 -28.75 -42.10
N CYS A 186 33.23 -29.62 -42.82
CA CYS A 186 33.86 -30.74 -43.49
C CYS A 186 33.30 -30.86 -44.88
#